data_e575d1db14b58d20f13581d6fc1ea17b
#
_entry.id   e575d1db14b58d20f13581d6fc1ea17b
#
_cell.length_a   1.000
_cell.length_b   1.000
_cell.length_c   1.000
_cell.angle_alpha   90.00
_cell.angle_beta   90.00
_cell.angle_gamma   90.00
#
_symmetry.space_group_name_H-M   'P 1'
#
loop_
_entity.id
_entity.type
_entity.pdbx_description
1 polymer ?
#
loop_
_entity_poly.entity_id
_entity_poly.type
_entity_poly.pdbx_seq_one_letter_code
_entity_poly.pdbx_strand_id
1 'polypeptide(L)'
;MTTVKGTLTKHEGRHIAIVMSRFNTLITDPLLAGAKEALTMHGVHMANIDVYIVPGAFEIPLVAEKVANTAKYDGIVTLGAVIRGETDHYDLVINGAMTGIAQVGLKTGVPTVFGVLTADTLEQAQHRAGGKAGNKGSEVALALLELLAVVDAI
;
A
#
# COMPACT_ATOMS: atom_id res chain seq x y z
N MET A 1 10.69 -10.08 30.15
CA MET A 1 10.79 -9.80 28.69
C MET A 1 9.38 -9.74 28.12
N THR A 2 9.07 -8.72 27.36
CA THR A 2 7.77 -8.57 26.68
C THR A 2 7.99 -8.72 25.18
N THR A 3 7.16 -9.54 24.54
CA THR A 3 7.17 -9.68 23.07
C THR A 3 5.81 -9.25 22.55
N VAL A 4 5.78 -8.25 21.68
CA VAL A 4 4.56 -7.76 21.01
C VAL A 4 4.57 -8.25 19.57
N LYS A 5 3.47 -8.88 19.15
CA LYS A 5 3.28 -9.36 17.78
C LYS A 5 1.99 -8.78 17.21
N GLY A 6 2.02 -8.42 15.94
CA GLY A 6 0.83 -8.04 15.21
C GLY A 6 -0.15 -9.21 15.05
N THR A 7 -1.42 -8.89 14.97
CA THR A 7 -2.49 -9.85 14.72
C THR A 7 -3.34 -9.42 13.55
N LEU A 8 -4.05 -10.37 12.95
CA LEU A 8 -4.99 -10.13 11.84
C LEU A 8 -6.45 -10.13 12.32
N THR A 9 -6.69 -9.97 13.62
CA THR A 9 -8.01 -9.93 14.23
C THR A 9 -8.26 -8.58 14.90
N LYS A 10 -9.53 -8.24 15.12
CA LYS A 10 -9.98 -7.01 15.79
C LYS A 10 -9.70 -5.74 14.96
N HIS A 11 -9.98 -5.81 13.68
CA HIS A 11 -9.79 -4.69 12.74
C HIS A 11 -11.11 -4.06 12.24
N GLU A 12 -12.25 -4.43 12.82
CA GLU A 12 -13.59 -4.07 12.33
C GLU A 12 -13.84 -2.54 12.32
N GLY A 13 -13.28 -1.83 13.29
CA GLY A 13 -13.42 -0.37 13.40
C GLY A 13 -12.38 0.44 12.62
N ARG A 14 -11.48 -0.20 11.89
CA ARG A 14 -10.41 0.50 11.17
C ARG A 14 -10.93 1.25 9.96
N HIS A 15 -10.37 2.45 9.75
CA HIS A 15 -10.54 3.24 8.54
C HIS A 15 -9.21 3.24 7.77
N ILE A 16 -9.23 2.76 6.55
CA ILE A 16 -8.02 2.57 5.74
C ILE A 16 -8.13 3.40 4.45
N ALA A 17 -7.08 4.12 4.13
CA ALA A 17 -6.93 4.75 2.83
C ALA A 17 -6.01 3.90 1.95
N ILE A 18 -6.37 3.79 0.68
CA ILE A 18 -5.51 3.20 -0.35
C ILE A 18 -5.16 4.31 -1.33
N VAL A 19 -3.87 4.61 -1.48
CA VAL A 19 -3.38 5.57 -2.48
C VAL A 19 -2.74 4.78 -3.60
N MET A 20 -3.33 4.83 -4.79
CA MET A 20 -2.96 3.98 -5.93
C MET A 20 -2.61 4.81 -7.15
N SER A 21 -1.50 4.48 -7.81
CA SER A 21 -1.20 5.03 -9.13
C SER A 21 -2.03 4.35 -10.22
N ARG A 22 -2.52 5.13 -11.20
CA ARG A 22 -3.26 4.57 -12.34
C ARG A 22 -2.35 4.10 -13.48
N PHE A 23 -1.10 4.56 -13.52
CA PHE A 23 -0.17 4.11 -14.55
C PHE A 23 0.06 2.61 -14.43
N ASN A 24 -0.05 1.86 -15.51
CA ASN A 24 -0.06 0.40 -15.54
C ASN A 24 -1.31 -0.23 -14.85
N THR A 25 -2.50 0.18 -15.25
CA THR A 25 -3.76 -0.33 -14.67
C THR A 25 -3.92 -1.84 -14.77
N LEU A 26 -3.35 -2.46 -15.80
CA LEU A 26 -3.30 -3.92 -15.93
C LEU A 26 -2.70 -4.60 -14.68
N ILE A 27 -1.82 -3.90 -13.98
CA ILE A 27 -1.15 -4.38 -12.77
C ILE A 27 -1.81 -3.78 -11.52
N THR A 28 -2.10 -2.47 -11.50
CA THR A 28 -2.59 -1.82 -10.30
C THR A 28 -4.03 -2.20 -9.94
N ASP A 29 -4.89 -2.47 -10.91
CA ASP A 29 -6.26 -2.91 -10.64
C ASP A 29 -6.30 -4.27 -9.90
N PRO A 30 -5.56 -5.31 -10.31
CA PRO A 30 -5.45 -6.54 -9.53
C PRO A 30 -4.84 -6.34 -8.14
N LEU A 31 -3.87 -5.43 -7.98
CA LEU A 31 -3.31 -5.10 -6.68
C LEU A 31 -4.37 -4.49 -5.76
N LEU A 32 -5.18 -3.57 -6.28
CA LEU A 32 -6.28 -2.96 -5.53
C LEU A 32 -7.30 -4.01 -5.11
N ALA A 33 -7.70 -4.88 -6.01
CA ALA A 33 -8.64 -5.96 -5.72
C ALA A 33 -8.11 -6.85 -4.59
N GLY A 34 -6.86 -7.26 -4.67
CA GLY A 34 -6.21 -8.08 -3.64
C GLY A 34 -6.12 -7.38 -2.28
N ALA A 35 -5.79 -6.09 -2.27
CA ALA A 35 -5.73 -5.31 -1.03
C ALA A 35 -7.11 -5.20 -0.38
N LYS A 36 -8.15 -4.87 -1.14
CA LYS A 36 -9.53 -4.77 -0.64
C LYS A 36 -10.02 -6.12 -0.08
N GLU A 37 -9.79 -7.20 -0.81
CA GLU A 37 -10.15 -8.54 -0.37
C GLU A 37 -9.45 -8.89 0.95
N ALA A 38 -8.14 -8.70 1.04
CA ALA A 38 -7.39 -9.00 2.25
C ALA A 38 -7.89 -8.18 3.46
N LEU A 39 -8.15 -6.89 3.28
CA LEU A 39 -8.69 -6.04 4.34
C LEU A 39 -10.07 -6.51 4.81
N THR A 40 -10.98 -6.79 3.87
CA THR A 40 -12.35 -7.18 4.21
C THR A 40 -12.44 -8.58 4.82
N MET A 41 -11.63 -9.51 4.35
CA MET A 41 -11.55 -10.86 4.94
C MET A 41 -11.07 -10.84 6.40
N HIS A 42 -10.35 -9.79 6.79
CA HIS A 42 -9.84 -9.62 8.16
C HIS A 42 -10.62 -8.57 8.97
N GLY A 43 -11.82 -8.26 8.55
CA GLY A 43 -12.82 -7.54 9.35
C GLY A 43 -12.97 -6.05 9.03
N VAL A 44 -12.13 -5.46 8.20
CA VAL A 44 -12.30 -4.06 7.82
C VAL A 44 -13.55 -3.91 6.95
N HIS A 45 -14.49 -3.05 7.35
CA HIS A 45 -15.70 -2.82 6.56
C HIS A 45 -15.36 -2.11 5.25
N MET A 46 -15.94 -2.57 4.14
CA MET A 46 -15.72 -1.95 2.83
C MET A 46 -16.05 -0.44 2.83
N ALA A 47 -17.07 -0.02 3.59
CA ALA A 47 -17.43 1.40 3.74
C ALA A 47 -16.35 2.25 4.44
N ASN A 48 -15.39 1.62 5.09
CA ASN A 48 -14.27 2.27 5.77
C ASN A 48 -12.98 2.24 4.94
N ILE A 49 -13.06 1.86 3.67
CA ILE A 49 -11.93 1.83 2.75
C ILE A 49 -12.15 2.89 1.68
N ASP A 50 -11.34 3.94 1.70
CA ASP A 50 -11.34 4.98 0.67
C ASP A 50 -10.14 4.79 -0.27
N VAL A 51 -10.37 5.02 -1.57
CA VAL A 51 -9.33 4.88 -2.59
C VAL A 51 -9.06 6.21 -3.26
N TYR A 52 -7.80 6.62 -3.28
CA TYR A 52 -7.31 7.83 -3.95
C TYR A 52 -6.44 7.41 -5.11
N ILE A 53 -6.82 7.82 -6.32
CA ILE A 53 -6.09 7.46 -7.54
C ILE A 53 -5.26 8.65 -8.01
N VAL A 54 -3.96 8.43 -8.20
CA VAL A 54 -2.99 9.41 -8.67
C VAL A 54 -2.40 9.00 -10.03
N PRO A 55 -1.82 9.93 -10.79
CA PRO A 55 -1.30 9.58 -12.13
C PRO A 55 -0.21 8.52 -12.14
N GLY A 56 0.81 8.66 -11.32
CA GLY A 56 1.95 7.76 -11.28
C GLY A 56 2.46 7.51 -9.86
N ALA A 57 3.42 6.61 -9.73
CA ALA A 57 3.98 6.25 -8.43
C ALA A 57 4.69 7.42 -7.74
N PHE A 58 5.28 8.33 -8.51
CA PHE A 58 5.97 9.50 -7.97
C PHE A 58 5.02 10.47 -7.23
N GLU A 59 3.75 10.50 -7.60
CA GLU A 59 2.74 11.36 -6.98
C GLU A 59 2.10 10.76 -5.72
N ILE A 60 2.34 9.48 -5.44
CA ILE A 60 1.76 8.79 -4.27
C ILE A 60 2.15 9.47 -2.95
N PRO A 61 3.42 9.82 -2.67
CA PRO A 61 3.81 10.38 -1.39
C PRO A 61 3.05 11.64 -0.99
N LEU A 62 2.85 12.56 -1.94
CA LEU A 62 2.15 13.82 -1.67
C LEU A 62 0.71 13.56 -1.20
N VAL A 63 -0.01 12.70 -1.91
CA VAL A 63 -1.40 12.40 -1.57
C VAL A 63 -1.48 11.59 -0.29
N ALA A 64 -0.59 10.63 -0.09
CA ALA A 64 -0.52 9.85 1.15
C ALA A 64 -0.27 10.75 2.38
N GLU A 65 0.63 11.73 2.28
CA GLU A 65 0.88 12.68 3.37
C GLU A 65 -0.36 13.55 3.67
N LYS A 66 -1.03 14.05 2.64
CA LYS A 66 -2.27 14.82 2.82
C LYS A 66 -3.37 13.98 3.46
N VAL A 67 -3.53 12.76 3.02
CA VAL A 67 -4.50 11.80 3.57
C VAL A 67 -4.18 11.50 5.04
N ALA A 68 -2.94 11.23 5.37
CA ALA A 68 -2.50 11.01 6.75
C ALA A 68 -2.82 12.19 7.67
N ASN A 69 -2.60 13.42 7.18
CA ASN A 69 -2.83 14.63 7.95
C ASN A 69 -4.32 14.96 8.18
N THR A 70 -5.24 14.26 7.53
CA THR A 70 -6.68 14.42 7.82
C THR A 70 -7.09 13.83 9.17
N ALA A 71 -6.25 13.00 9.77
CA ALA A 71 -6.55 12.23 10.99
C ALA A 71 -7.79 11.32 10.87
N LYS A 72 -8.26 11.06 9.65
CA LYS A 72 -9.45 10.24 9.38
C LYS A 72 -9.13 8.73 9.32
N TYR A 73 -7.89 8.38 8.99
CA TYR A 73 -7.49 7.02 8.71
C TYR A 73 -6.52 6.48 9.74
N ASP A 74 -6.68 5.20 10.09
CA ASP A 74 -5.78 4.48 10.98
C ASP A 74 -4.50 4.05 10.26
N GLY A 75 -4.59 3.79 8.96
CA GLY A 75 -3.46 3.34 8.16
C GLY A 75 -3.64 3.61 6.67
N ILE A 76 -2.54 3.54 5.95
CA ILE A 76 -2.49 3.82 4.51
C ILE A 76 -1.79 2.67 3.79
N VAL A 77 -2.46 2.14 2.76
CA VAL A 77 -1.86 1.24 1.78
C VAL A 77 -1.48 2.05 0.55
N THR A 78 -0.24 1.96 0.10
CA THR A 78 0.16 2.53 -1.18
C THR A 78 0.31 1.42 -2.21
N LEU A 79 -0.24 1.64 -3.41
CA LEU A 79 -0.20 0.68 -4.51
C LEU A 79 0.25 1.36 -5.79
N GLY A 80 1.10 0.69 -6.52
CA GLY A 80 1.59 1.17 -7.81
C GLY A 80 2.36 0.08 -8.53
N ALA A 81 2.75 0.36 -9.76
CA ALA A 81 3.59 -0.53 -10.53
C ALA A 81 4.57 0.30 -11.36
N VAL A 82 5.85 0.01 -11.22
CA VAL A 82 6.91 0.62 -12.00
C VAL A 82 7.66 -0.50 -12.73
N ILE A 83 7.56 -0.47 -14.06
CA ILE A 83 8.20 -1.46 -14.92
C ILE A 83 9.38 -0.78 -15.61
N ARG A 84 10.53 -1.45 -15.59
CA ARG A 84 11.75 -0.92 -16.21
C ARG A 84 11.53 -0.66 -17.69
N GLY A 85 11.88 0.55 -18.12
CA GLY A 85 11.89 0.96 -19.51
C GLY A 85 13.31 1.03 -20.08
N GLU A 86 13.46 1.76 -21.18
CA GLU A 86 14.74 1.90 -21.90
C GLU A 86 15.67 2.97 -21.29
N THR A 87 15.19 3.72 -20.28
CA THR A 87 15.92 4.84 -19.67
C THR A 87 16.07 4.66 -18.17
N ASP A 88 16.85 5.53 -17.51
CA ASP A 88 17.05 5.58 -16.07
C ASP A 88 15.82 6.10 -15.30
N HIS A 89 14.75 6.45 -16.00
CA HIS A 89 13.51 6.98 -15.40
C HIS A 89 12.92 6.04 -14.32
N TYR A 90 13.02 4.74 -14.54
CA TYR A 90 12.61 3.71 -13.58
C TYR A 90 13.22 3.93 -12.19
N ASP A 91 14.55 4.10 -12.13
CA ASP A 91 15.25 4.27 -10.85
C ASP A 91 14.86 5.57 -10.16
N LEU A 92 14.66 6.65 -10.91
CA LEU A 92 14.24 7.95 -10.38
C LEU A 92 12.83 7.87 -9.77
N VAL A 93 11.90 7.22 -10.46
CA VAL A 93 10.51 7.07 -9.99
C VAL A 93 10.47 6.20 -8.73
N ILE A 94 11.16 5.07 -8.72
CA ILE A 94 11.19 4.16 -7.56
C ILE A 94 11.82 4.84 -6.36
N ASN A 95 12.97 5.48 -6.51
CA ASN A 95 13.66 6.13 -5.41
C ASN A 95 12.80 7.26 -4.81
N GLY A 96 12.16 8.06 -5.66
CA GLY A 96 11.25 9.11 -5.22
C GLY A 96 10.04 8.57 -4.47
N ALA A 97 9.38 7.57 -5.02
CA ALA A 97 8.21 6.94 -4.40
C ALA A 97 8.58 6.27 -3.07
N MET A 98 9.64 5.47 -3.04
CA MET A 98 10.08 4.74 -1.85
C MET A 98 10.45 5.70 -0.72
N THR A 99 11.30 6.68 -1.00
CA THR A 99 11.75 7.65 0.00
C THR A 99 10.58 8.49 0.51
N GLY A 100 9.73 8.96 -0.40
CA GLY A 100 8.57 9.78 -0.03
C GLY A 100 7.55 9.02 0.80
N ILE A 101 7.21 7.79 0.43
CA ILE A 101 6.27 6.95 1.17
C ILE A 101 6.81 6.61 2.56
N ALA A 102 8.10 6.29 2.68
CA ALA A 102 8.73 6.03 3.97
C ALA A 102 8.61 7.24 4.91
N GLN A 103 8.75 8.46 4.39
CA GLN A 103 8.63 9.68 5.17
C GLN A 103 7.20 9.92 5.69
N VAL A 104 6.18 9.50 4.97
CA VAL A 104 4.78 9.72 5.39
C VAL A 104 4.52 9.13 6.77
N GLY A 105 4.83 7.85 6.96
CA GLY A 105 4.63 7.19 8.25
C GLY A 105 5.46 7.81 9.38
N LEU A 106 6.72 8.13 9.10
CA LEU A 106 7.62 8.71 10.11
C LEU A 106 7.21 10.12 10.52
N LYS A 107 6.76 10.96 9.57
CA LYS A 107 6.36 12.34 9.86
C LYS A 107 4.99 12.45 10.51
N THR A 108 4.04 11.61 10.09
CA THR A 108 2.64 11.74 10.49
C THR A 108 2.25 10.81 11.64
N GLY A 109 3.04 9.77 11.88
CA GLY A 109 2.70 8.71 12.82
C GLY A 109 1.60 7.75 12.33
N VAL A 110 1.08 7.94 11.11
CA VAL A 110 0.08 7.06 10.51
C VAL A 110 0.81 5.90 9.80
N PRO A 111 0.61 4.66 10.24
CA PRO A 111 1.21 3.50 9.57
C PRO A 111 0.92 3.48 8.08
N THR A 112 1.97 3.44 7.29
CA THR A 112 1.90 3.49 5.83
C THR A 112 2.77 2.38 5.24
N VAL A 113 2.18 1.54 4.40
CA VAL A 113 2.87 0.40 3.80
C VAL A 113 3.17 0.61 2.33
N PHE A 114 4.27 0.05 1.88
CA PHE A 114 4.81 0.20 0.53
C PHE A 114 4.40 -0.97 -0.36
N GLY A 115 3.41 -0.75 -1.23
CA GLY A 115 2.93 -1.72 -2.21
C GLY A 115 3.18 -1.29 -3.65
N VAL A 116 4.23 -0.51 -3.90
CA VAL A 116 4.64 -0.17 -5.25
C VAL A 116 5.46 -1.32 -5.82
N LEU A 117 4.86 -2.05 -6.73
CA LEU A 117 5.48 -3.19 -7.38
C LEU A 117 6.54 -2.73 -8.36
N THR A 118 7.72 -3.33 -8.30
CA THR A 118 8.82 -3.05 -9.23
C THR A 118 9.17 -4.32 -10.00
N ALA A 119 9.34 -4.19 -11.29
CA ALA A 119 9.67 -5.33 -12.15
C ALA A 119 10.45 -4.90 -13.39
N ASP A 120 11.24 -5.81 -13.92
CA ASP A 120 11.97 -5.57 -15.18
C ASP A 120 11.05 -5.72 -16.39
N THR A 121 10.01 -6.56 -16.28
CA THR A 121 9.08 -6.84 -17.37
C THR A 121 7.62 -6.82 -16.88
N LEU A 122 6.70 -6.58 -17.81
CA LEU A 122 5.27 -6.66 -17.55
C LEU A 122 4.86 -8.05 -17.02
N GLU A 123 5.42 -9.11 -17.57
CA GLU A 123 5.14 -10.48 -17.15
C GLU A 123 5.53 -10.69 -15.68
N GLN A 124 6.70 -10.22 -15.27
CA GLN A 124 7.11 -10.29 -13.86
C GLN A 124 6.14 -9.54 -12.95
N ALA A 125 5.67 -8.37 -13.37
CA ALA A 125 4.68 -7.60 -12.63
C ALA A 125 3.35 -8.37 -12.51
N GLN A 126 2.87 -8.98 -13.59
CA GLN A 126 1.65 -9.78 -13.58
C GLN A 126 1.73 -10.98 -12.63
N HIS A 127 2.89 -11.64 -12.55
CA HIS A 127 3.09 -12.76 -11.63
C HIS A 127 2.91 -12.35 -10.16
N ARG A 128 3.17 -11.09 -9.82
CA ARG A 128 3.10 -10.55 -8.45
C ARG A 128 1.81 -9.76 -8.16
N ALA A 129 0.96 -9.63 -9.17
CA ALA A 129 -0.33 -8.95 -9.09
C ALA A 129 -1.51 -9.92 -9.22
N GLY A 130 -1.42 -11.07 -8.56
CA GLY A 130 -2.42 -12.13 -8.61
C GLY A 130 -2.07 -13.30 -9.52
N GLY A 131 -0.84 -13.32 -10.07
CA GLY A 131 -0.30 -14.44 -10.84
C GLY A 131 0.37 -15.49 -9.96
N LYS A 132 1.33 -16.22 -10.52
CA LYS A 132 1.99 -17.37 -9.85
C LYS A 132 2.78 -17.01 -8.59
N ALA A 133 3.21 -15.78 -8.43
CA ALA A 133 3.98 -15.31 -7.27
C ALA A 133 3.11 -14.56 -6.24
N GLY A 134 1.78 -14.75 -6.26
CA GLY A 134 0.86 -14.15 -5.30
C GLY A 134 0.40 -12.75 -5.70
N ASN A 135 -0.08 -11.99 -4.71
CA ASN A 135 -0.59 -10.64 -4.92
C ASN A 135 0.02 -9.68 -3.90
N LYS A 136 0.84 -8.75 -4.38
CA LYS A 136 1.53 -7.76 -3.54
C LYS A 136 0.55 -6.84 -2.81
N GLY A 137 -0.59 -6.54 -3.42
CA GLY A 137 -1.64 -5.75 -2.76
C GLY A 137 -2.19 -6.43 -1.52
N SER A 138 -2.49 -7.72 -1.62
CA SER A 138 -2.91 -8.54 -0.47
C SER A 138 -1.83 -8.59 0.61
N GLU A 139 -0.57 -8.83 0.23
CA GLU A 139 0.54 -8.93 1.15
C GLU A 139 0.73 -7.66 1.98
N VAL A 140 0.75 -6.49 1.34
CA VAL A 140 0.97 -5.23 2.06
C VAL A 140 -0.24 -4.82 2.89
N ALA A 141 -1.46 -5.19 2.47
CA ALA A 141 -2.67 -4.97 3.26
C ALA A 141 -2.62 -5.76 4.57
N LEU A 142 -2.21 -7.02 4.53
CA LEU A 142 -2.01 -7.84 5.74
C LEU A 142 -0.90 -7.27 6.62
N ALA A 143 0.21 -6.86 6.02
CA ALA A 143 1.31 -6.23 6.75
C ALA A 143 0.85 -4.95 7.48
N LEU A 144 -0.03 -4.16 6.85
CA LEU A 144 -0.62 -2.99 7.51
C LEU A 144 -1.42 -3.37 8.74
N LEU A 145 -2.28 -4.39 8.66
CA LEU A 145 -3.09 -4.83 9.80
C LEU A 145 -2.22 -5.32 10.95
N GLU A 146 -1.18 -6.09 10.67
CA GLU A 146 -0.24 -6.52 11.69
C GLU A 146 0.51 -5.31 12.30
N LEU A 147 0.95 -4.36 11.48
CA LEU A 147 1.62 -3.15 11.95
C LEU A 147 0.72 -2.31 12.86
N LEU A 148 -0.54 -2.13 12.48
CA LEU A 148 -1.52 -1.41 13.30
C LEU A 148 -1.69 -2.04 14.68
N ALA A 149 -1.77 -3.37 14.74
CA ALA A 149 -1.87 -4.09 16.01
C ALA A 149 -0.62 -3.92 16.90
N VAL A 150 0.57 -3.85 16.30
CA VAL A 150 1.82 -3.58 17.04
C VAL A 150 1.82 -2.15 17.57
N VAL A 151 1.46 -1.18 16.73
CA VAL A 151 1.44 0.25 17.12
C VAL A 151 0.45 0.49 18.25
N ASP A 152 -0.73 -0.14 18.21
CA ASP A 152 -1.73 -0.02 19.27
C ASP A 152 -1.26 -0.59 20.62
N ALA A 153 -0.29 -1.48 20.61
CA ALA A 153 0.23 -2.13 21.82
C ALA A 153 1.41 -1.34 22.47
N ILE A 154 1.88 -0.28 21.85
CA ILE A 154 2.93 0.60 22.38
C ILE A 154 2.29 1.71 23.22
#